data_3b2e5cb7449f27c882174e4ae6fa5040
#
_entry.id   3b2e5cb7449f27c882174e4ae6fa5040
#
_cell.length_a   1.000
_cell.length_b   1.000
_cell.length_c   1.000
_cell.angle_alpha   90.00
_cell.angle_beta   90.00
_cell.angle_gamma   90.00
#
_symmetry.space_group_name_H-M   'P 1'
#
loop_
_entity.id
_entity.type
_entity.pdbx_description
1 polymer ?
#
loop_
_entity_poly.entity_id
_entity_poly.type
_entity_poly.pdbx_seq_one_letter_code
_entity_poly.pdbx_strand_id
1 'polypeptide(L)'
;MAYADITINDPNPIKSWLQSRRFLDAIKIVQHSQTGDKHRLLDFGAGDGELILQLARIAPVDASVFEPCPSLMLEAREKLAHLNAVTFIEDLDSLESGAFDSVFCLEVFEHLPKIEADKAIKEIHRLLKPDGFAVIGVPHELFLPALFKGIFRIFRRYGAFDACFGNVLAAFIGRPPLVRPVSEIAPGVRFHFEHLGFDYRSLDRLLQKQFRITNRWFSPFPILGPMLNSEVYFLLEPIKKIITVNRDISDLDMGCKTYDL
;
A
#
# COMPACT_ATOMS: atom_id res chain seq x y z
N MET A 1 -11.95 22.36 2.46
CA MET A 1 -11.53 21.97 1.09
C MET A 1 -11.37 20.46 1.15
N ALA A 2 -12.20 19.71 0.44
CA ALA A 2 -12.13 18.25 0.49
C ALA A 2 -10.79 17.75 -0.07
N TYR A 3 -10.28 16.63 0.41
CA TYR A 3 -9.03 16.03 -0.08
C TYR A 3 -9.08 15.74 -1.59
N ALA A 4 -10.26 15.34 -2.09
CA ALA A 4 -10.53 15.16 -3.51
C ALA A 4 -10.34 16.44 -4.35
N ASP A 5 -10.64 17.61 -3.78
CA ASP A 5 -10.46 18.90 -4.49
C ASP A 5 -8.99 19.23 -4.71
N ILE A 6 -8.11 18.71 -3.85
CA ILE A 6 -6.66 18.94 -3.94
C ILE A 6 -5.99 17.88 -4.81
N THR A 7 -6.60 16.69 -4.93
CA THR A 7 -5.95 15.53 -5.57
C THR A 7 -6.55 15.18 -6.93
N ILE A 8 -7.86 14.96 -7.03
CA ILE A 8 -8.51 14.41 -8.24
C ILE A 8 -9.10 15.53 -9.12
N ASN A 9 -9.68 16.56 -8.51
CA ASN A 9 -10.25 17.70 -9.21
C ASN A 9 -9.22 18.81 -9.49
N ASP A 10 -7.92 18.49 -9.42
CA ASP A 10 -6.89 19.47 -9.80
C ASP A 10 -7.09 19.86 -11.26
N PRO A 11 -7.22 21.17 -11.55
CA PRO A 11 -7.42 21.68 -12.90
C PRO A 11 -6.28 21.37 -13.87
N ASN A 12 -5.17 20.80 -13.37
CA ASN A 12 -4.04 20.37 -14.20
C ASN A 12 -4.34 19.00 -14.86
N PRO A 13 -4.57 18.95 -16.18
CA PRO A 13 -4.94 17.73 -16.87
C PRO A 13 -3.87 16.63 -16.80
N ILE A 14 -2.60 17.02 -16.66
CA ILE A 14 -1.48 16.07 -16.52
C ILE A 14 -1.56 15.38 -15.16
N LYS A 15 -1.85 16.12 -14.11
CA LYS A 15 -1.97 15.59 -12.75
C LYS A 15 -3.19 14.67 -12.63
N SER A 16 -4.32 15.08 -13.14
CA SER A 16 -5.55 14.28 -13.20
C SER A 16 -5.33 12.97 -14.00
N TRP A 17 -4.64 13.04 -15.15
CA TRP A 17 -4.30 11.87 -15.94
C TRP A 17 -3.37 10.91 -15.18
N LEU A 18 -2.33 11.42 -14.50
CA LEU A 18 -1.41 10.61 -13.71
C LEU A 18 -2.15 9.89 -12.56
N GLN A 19 -3.07 10.58 -11.89
CA GLN A 19 -3.87 9.99 -10.82
C GLN A 19 -4.81 8.89 -11.33
N SER A 20 -5.53 9.15 -12.41
CA SER A 20 -6.38 8.13 -13.05
C SER A 20 -5.57 6.91 -13.48
N ARG A 21 -4.34 7.13 -13.98
CA ARG A 21 -3.45 6.06 -14.39
C ARG A 21 -3.01 5.17 -13.24
N ARG A 22 -2.79 5.74 -12.03
CA ARG A 22 -2.45 5.00 -10.82
C ARG A 22 -3.46 3.90 -10.51
N PHE A 23 -4.74 4.28 -10.48
CA PHE A 23 -5.82 3.33 -10.20
C PHE A 23 -5.96 2.28 -11.32
N LEU A 24 -5.89 2.71 -12.58
CA LEU A 24 -6.00 1.78 -13.71
C LEU A 24 -4.90 0.73 -13.72
N ASP A 25 -3.67 1.08 -13.36
CA ASP A 25 -2.56 0.13 -13.33
C ASP A 25 -2.70 -0.86 -12.16
N ALA A 26 -3.23 -0.44 -11.01
CA ALA A 26 -3.57 -1.33 -9.90
C ALA A 26 -4.78 -2.25 -10.25
N ILE A 27 -5.80 -1.69 -10.88
CA ILE A 27 -7.04 -2.38 -11.28
C ILE A 27 -6.79 -3.51 -12.29
N LYS A 28 -5.88 -3.35 -13.24
CA LYS A 28 -5.55 -4.41 -14.21
C LYS A 28 -5.13 -5.71 -13.56
N ILE A 29 -4.53 -5.63 -12.36
CA ILE A 29 -4.11 -6.82 -11.61
C ILE A 29 -5.34 -7.57 -11.09
N VAL A 30 -6.34 -6.84 -10.57
CA VAL A 30 -7.60 -7.45 -10.09
C VAL A 30 -8.28 -8.24 -11.22
N GLN A 31 -8.37 -7.65 -12.40
CA GLN A 31 -9.03 -8.28 -13.55
C GLN A 31 -8.39 -9.60 -13.97
N HIS A 32 -7.08 -9.75 -13.78
CA HIS A 32 -6.35 -10.99 -14.11
C HIS A 32 -6.43 -12.03 -12.97
N SER A 33 -6.80 -11.62 -11.78
CA SER A 33 -6.79 -12.47 -10.57
C SER A 33 -8.19 -12.91 -10.12
N GLN A 34 -9.25 -12.31 -10.68
CA GLN A 34 -10.64 -12.66 -10.33
C GLN A 34 -11.04 -13.98 -11.00
N THR A 35 -10.90 -15.07 -10.25
CA THR A 35 -11.46 -16.40 -10.59
C THR A 35 -12.48 -16.80 -9.53
N GLY A 36 -13.68 -16.21 -9.54
CA GLY A 36 -14.76 -16.63 -8.65
C GLY A 36 -15.73 -15.52 -8.23
N ASP A 37 -16.96 -15.92 -7.84
CA ASP A 37 -18.08 -15.03 -7.56
C ASP A 37 -18.02 -14.25 -6.23
N LYS A 38 -16.98 -14.41 -5.42
CA LYS A 38 -16.86 -13.79 -4.07
C LYS A 38 -15.43 -13.39 -3.73
N HIS A 39 -14.85 -12.52 -4.54
CA HIS A 39 -13.53 -11.97 -4.24
C HIS A 39 -13.64 -10.81 -3.24
N ARG A 40 -13.16 -10.99 -2.01
CA ARG A 40 -13.17 -9.97 -0.94
C ARG A 40 -11.90 -9.13 -1.01
N LEU A 41 -12.08 -7.84 -1.16
CA LEU A 41 -11.00 -6.86 -1.31
C LEU A 41 -10.98 -5.92 -0.10
N LEU A 42 -9.79 -5.60 0.41
CA LEU A 42 -9.58 -4.51 1.37
C LEU A 42 -8.82 -3.37 0.71
N ASP A 43 -9.35 -2.16 0.81
CA ASP A 43 -8.64 -0.91 0.53
C ASP A 43 -8.07 -0.38 1.86
N PHE A 44 -6.76 -0.51 2.04
CA PHE A 44 -6.06 -0.19 3.27
C PHE A 44 -5.44 1.22 3.19
N GLY A 45 -6.01 2.16 3.90
CA GLY A 45 -5.70 3.59 3.78
C GLY A 45 -6.40 4.19 2.57
N ALA A 46 -7.71 3.98 2.50
CA ALA A 46 -8.52 4.23 1.32
C ALA A 46 -8.71 5.72 0.98
N GLY A 47 -8.30 6.62 1.88
CA GLY A 47 -8.57 8.05 1.73
C GLY A 47 -10.06 8.33 1.57
N ASP A 48 -10.43 8.95 0.47
CA ASP A 48 -11.83 9.26 0.13
C ASP A 48 -12.57 8.13 -0.63
N GLY A 49 -11.98 6.94 -0.73
CA GLY A 49 -12.60 5.75 -1.36
C GLY A 49 -12.56 5.71 -2.88
N GLU A 50 -11.73 6.52 -3.53
CA GLU A 50 -11.67 6.61 -4.98
C GLU A 50 -11.32 5.29 -5.68
N LEU A 51 -10.42 4.47 -5.10
CA LEU A 51 -10.08 3.17 -5.68
C LEU A 51 -11.33 2.28 -5.81
N ILE A 52 -12.12 2.18 -4.75
CA ILE A 52 -13.34 1.35 -4.74
C ILE A 52 -14.37 1.89 -5.73
N LEU A 53 -14.51 3.21 -5.82
CA LEU A 53 -15.40 3.84 -6.79
C LEU A 53 -15.01 3.49 -8.23
N GLN A 54 -13.72 3.50 -8.56
CA GLN A 54 -13.22 3.16 -9.89
C GLN A 54 -13.37 1.65 -10.19
N LEU A 55 -13.10 0.79 -9.21
CA LEU A 55 -13.33 -0.65 -9.34
C LEU A 55 -14.81 -0.98 -9.61
N ALA A 56 -15.72 -0.38 -8.86
CA ALA A 56 -17.17 -0.60 -8.99
C ALA A 56 -17.72 -0.19 -10.37
N ARG A 57 -17.05 0.69 -11.10
CA ARG A 57 -17.42 1.07 -12.47
C ARG A 57 -17.16 -0.01 -13.50
N ILE A 58 -16.28 -0.95 -13.20
CA ILE A 58 -15.80 -1.96 -14.17
C ILE A 58 -16.17 -3.38 -13.80
N ALA A 59 -16.43 -3.67 -12.52
CA ALA A 59 -16.82 -4.99 -12.03
C ALA A 59 -17.60 -4.88 -10.72
N PRO A 60 -18.47 -5.86 -10.40
CA PRO A 60 -19.01 -6.00 -9.05
C PRO A 60 -17.87 -6.17 -8.04
N VAL A 61 -17.92 -5.42 -6.92
CA VAL A 61 -16.91 -5.49 -5.86
C VAL A 61 -17.56 -5.89 -4.53
N ASP A 62 -16.95 -6.80 -3.79
CA ASP A 62 -17.17 -7.02 -2.36
C ASP A 62 -15.98 -6.41 -1.64
N ALA A 63 -16.11 -5.16 -1.23
CA ALA A 63 -15.00 -4.34 -0.75
C ALA A 63 -15.16 -3.95 0.71
N SER A 64 -14.04 -3.94 1.41
CA SER A 64 -13.90 -3.32 2.73
C SER A 64 -12.99 -2.11 2.62
N VAL A 65 -13.32 -1.04 3.31
CA VAL A 65 -12.61 0.25 3.30
C VAL A 65 -12.10 0.53 4.71
N PHE A 66 -10.80 0.72 4.84
CA PHE A 66 -10.16 1.14 6.08
C PHE A 66 -9.41 2.47 5.87
N GLU A 67 -9.78 3.49 6.65
CA GLU A 67 -9.11 4.80 6.65
C GLU A 67 -9.03 5.33 8.08
N PRO A 68 -7.80 5.52 8.65
CA PRO A 68 -7.66 5.98 10.03
C PRO A 68 -7.99 7.46 10.24
N CYS A 69 -8.04 8.28 9.19
CA CYS A 69 -8.40 9.68 9.30
C CYS A 69 -9.94 9.84 9.25
N PRO A 70 -10.60 10.32 10.35
CA PRO A 70 -12.06 10.35 10.42
C PRO A 70 -12.71 11.22 9.34
N SER A 71 -12.08 12.34 8.94
CA SER A 71 -12.62 13.20 7.89
C SER A 71 -12.61 12.53 6.53
N LEU A 72 -11.53 11.81 6.18
CA LEU A 72 -11.42 11.05 4.94
C LEU A 72 -12.36 9.85 4.93
N MET A 73 -12.49 9.14 6.06
CA MET A 73 -13.48 8.07 6.20
C MET A 73 -14.90 8.57 5.98
N LEU A 74 -15.24 9.78 6.45
CA LEU A 74 -16.55 10.38 6.20
C LEU A 74 -16.74 10.66 4.71
N GLU A 75 -15.76 11.26 4.05
CA GLU A 75 -15.79 11.50 2.60
C GLU A 75 -15.97 10.19 1.81
N ALA A 76 -15.26 9.12 2.21
CA ALA A 76 -15.40 7.79 1.61
C ALA A 76 -16.82 7.22 1.79
N ARG A 77 -17.41 7.35 2.99
CA ARG A 77 -18.79 6.90 3.25
C ARG A 77 -19.80 7.63 2.37
N GLU A 78 -19.67 8.94 2.23
CA GLU A 78 -20.54 9.74 1.37
C GLU A 78 -20.38 9.37 -0.11
N LYS A 79 -19.12 9.26 -0.59
CA LYS A 79 -18.81 8.94 -1.98
C LYS A 79 -19.30 7.55 -2.38
N LEU A 80 -19.18 6.57 -1.51
CA LEU A 80 -19.51 5.17 -1.77
C LEU A 80 -20.92 4.75 -1.29
N ALA A 81 -21.71 5.68 -0.78
CA ALA A 81 -23.05 5.43 -0.19
C ALA A 81 -24.01 4.69 -1.14
N HIS A 82 -23.83 4.85 -2.45
CA HIS A 82 -24.67 4.21 -3.48
C HIS A 82 -24.27 2.76 -3.80
N LEU A 83 -23.14 2.26 -3.25
CA LEU A 83 -22.63 0.90 -3.46
C LEU A 83 -23.07 -0.02 -2.32
N ASN A 84 -23.84 -1.08 -2.64
CA ASN A 84 -24.42 -1.96 -1.63
C ASN A 84 -23.43 -2.97 -1.00
N ALA A 85 -22.32 -3.25 -1.66
CA ALA A 85 -21.35 -4.27 -1.23
C ALA A 85 -20.03 -3.63 -0.74
N VAL A 86 -20.13 -2.52 0.00
CA VAL A 86 -18.99 -1.86 0.63
C VAL A 86 -19.17 -1.85 2.14
N THR A 87 -18.17 -2.37 2.86
CA THR A 87 -18.10 -2.37 4.32
C THR A 87 -17.03 -1.39 4.80
N PHE A 88 -17.35 -0.55 5.76
CA PHE A 88 -16.41 0.41 6.34
C PHE A 88 -15.87 -0.13 7.66
N ILE A 89 -14.55 -0.26 7.75
CA ILE A 89 -13.83 -0.83 8.89
C ILE A 89 -13.29 0.30 9.75
N GLU A 90 -13.66 0.34 11.01
CA GLU A 90 -13.17 1.34 11.99
C GLU A 90 -12.01 0.77 12.82
N ASP A 91 -12.01 -0.54 13.04
CA ASP A 91 -11.00 -1.25 13.83
C ASP A 91 -10.54 -2.52 13.12
N LEU A 92 -9.27 -2.59 12.77
CA LEU A 92 -8.66 -3.74 12.12
C LEU A 92 -8.55 -4.95 13.06
N ASP A 93 -8.43 -4.73 14.37
CA ASP A 93 -8.32 -5.81 15.35
C ASP A 93 -9.63 -6.63 15.44
N SER A 94 -10.75 -6.05 15.01
CA SER A 94 -12.04 -6.75 14.91
C SER A 94 -12.11 -7.78 13.78
N LEU A 95 -11.17 -7.72 12.83
CA LEU A 95 -11.15 -8.60 11.65
C LEU A 95 -10.37 -9.88 11.91
N GLU A 96 -10.90 -10.99 11.43
CA GLU A 96 -10.22 -12.29 11.46
C GLU A 96 -9.01 -12.31 10.53
N SER A 97 -8.01 -13.12 10.89
CA SER A 97 -6.86 -13.38 10.02
C SER A 97 -7.31 -14.12 8.75
N GLY A 98 -6.73 -13.76 7.61
CA GLY A 98 -7.06 -14.40 6.34
C GLY A 98 -8.47 -14.04 5.82
N ALA A 99 -8.96 -12.85 6.12
CA ALA A 99 -10.29 -12.41 5.74
C ALA A 99 -10.40 -12.01 4.25
N PHE A 100 -9.29 -11.62 3.60
CA PHE A 100 -9.30 -11.01 2.28
C PHE A 100 -8.51 -11.79 1.23
N ASP A 101 -9.06 -11.84 0.03
CA ASP A 101 -8.39 -12.39 -1.15
C ASP A 101 -7.36 -11.42 -1.70
N SER A 102 -7.62 -10.11 -1.58
CA SER A 102 -6.67 -9.07 -1.96
C SER A 102 -6.70 -7.86 -1.02
N VAL A 103 -5.54 -7.23 -0.85
CA VAL A 103 -5.39 -5.96 -0.14
C VAL A 103 -4.70 -4.95 -1.06
N PHE A 104 -5.32 -3.80 -1.21
CA PHE A 104 -4.73 -2.65 -1.88
C PHE A 104 -4.31 -1.63 -0.85
N CYS A 105 -3.11 -1.08 -1.02
CA CYS A 105 -2.59 -0.01 -0.18
C CYS A 105 -1.80 0.95 -1.06
N LEU A 106 -2.47 2.01 -1.50
CA LEU A 106 -1.95 2.96 -2.48
C LEU A 106 -1.75 4.33 -1.85
N GLU A 107 -0.56 4.93 -2.05
CA GLU A 107 -0.22 6.27 -1.53
C GLU A 107 -0.36 6.37 0.01
N VAL A 108 0.10 5.36 0.73
CA VAL A 108 0.04 5.29 2.20
C VAL A 108 1.44 5.20 2.82
N PHE A 109 2.28 4.28 2.34
CA PHE A 109 3.55 3.95 2.98
C PHE A 109 4.56 5.11 3.00
N GLU A 110 4.51 6.01 2.04
CA GLU A 110 5.32 7.22 2.01
C GLU A 110 5.01 8.19 3.15
N HIS A 111 3.81 8.09 3.68
CA HIS A 111 3.35 8.90 4.80
C HIS A 111 3.63 8.27 6.17
N LEU A 112 3.88 6.97 6.23
CA LEU A 112 4.03 6.27 7.49
C LEU A 112 5.46 6.40 8.04
N PRO A 113 5.63 6.83 9.31
CA PRO A 113 6.86 6.61 10.05
C PRO A 113 7.18 5.11 10.14
N LYS A 114 8.45 4.78 10.33
CA LYS A 114 8.94 3.40 10.24
C LYS A 114 8.18 2.39 11.11
N ILE A 115 7.83 2.80 12.33
CA ILE A 115 7.11 1.91 13.29
C ILE A 115 5.71 1.61 12.77
N GLU A 116 5.02 2.62 12.26
CA GLU A 116 3.68 2.50 11.70
C GLU A 116 3.71 1.70 10.38
N ALA A 117 4.75 1.88 9.56
CA ALA A 117 4.94 1.07 8.36
C ALA A 117 5.17 -0.42 8.68
N ASP A 118 5.99 -0.73 9.69
CA ASP A 118 6.20 -2.11 10.14
C ASP A 118 4.89 -2.75 10.68
N LYS A 119 4.04 -1.97 11.38
CA LYS A 119 2.72 -2.43 11.84
C LYS A 119 1.78 -2.68 10.65
N ALA A 120 1.68 -1.73 9.72
CA ALA A 120 0.83 -1.86 8.54
C ALA A 120 1.20 -3.10 7.71
N ILE A 121 2.49 -3.37 7.51
CA ILE A 121 2.96 -4.56 6.79
C ILE A 121 2.51 -5.85 7.48
N LYS A 122 2.64 -5.93 8.81
CA LYS A 122 2.20 -7.09 9.58
C LYS A 122 0.70 -7.28 9.51
N GLU A 123 -0.05 -6.19 9.57
CA GLU A 123 -1.49 -6.20 9.54
C GLU A 123 -2.02 -6.62 8.15
N ILE A 124 -1.47 -6.07 7.08
CA ILE A 124 -1.78 -6.51 5.71
C ILE A 124 -1.49 -8.01 5.55
N HIS A 125 -0.35 -8.49 6.07
CA HIS A 125 -0.02 -9.92 6.04
C HIS A 125 -1.01 -10.77 6.83
N ARG A 126 -1.45 -10.31 8.00
CA ARG A 126 -2.43 -11.01 8.85
C ARG A 126 -3.79 -11.14 8.17
N LEU A 127 -4.24 -10.06 7.55
CA LEU A 127 -5.56 -9.96 6.93
C LEU A 127 -5.68 -10.71 5.60
N LEU A 128 -4.56 -10.93 4.90
CA LEU A 128 -4.56 -11.69 3.65
C LEU A 128 -4.73 -13.19 3.88
N LYS A 129 -5.51 -13.82 3.00
CA LYS A 129 -5.54 -15.28 2.86
C LYS A 129 -4.15 -15.82 2.49
N PRO A 130 -3.82 -17.08 2.81
CA PRO A 130 -2.52 -17.67 2.47
C PRO A 130 -2.20 -17.73 0.97
N ASP A 131 -3.21 -17.68 0.13
CA ASP A 131 -3.17 -17.64 -1.34
C ASP A 131 -3.62 -16.30 -1.92
N GLY A 132 -3.87 -15.32 -1.06
CA GLY A 132 -4.20 -13.96 -1.43
C GLY A 132 -3.00 -13.15 -1.90
N PHE A 133 -3.24 -11.94 -2.36
CA PHE A 133 -2.19 -11.02 -2.80
C PHE A 133 -2.40 -9.59 -2.30
N ALA A 134 -1.32 -8.82 -2.17
CA ALA A 134 -1.40 -7.39 -1.94
C ALA A 134 -0.80 -6.59 -3.09
N VAL A 135 -1.37 -5.41 -3.34
CA VAL A 135 -0.82 -4.40 -4.24
C VAL A 135 -0.46 -3.17 -3.42
N ILE A 136 0.82 -2.86 -3.38
CA ILE A 136 1.32 -1.65 -2.72
C ILE A 136 1.76 -0.66 -3.79
N GLY A 137 1.19 0.53 -3.80
CA GLY A 137 1.59 1.62 -4.70
C GLY A 137 2.14 2.80 -3.92
N VAL A 138 3.29 3.31 -4.34
CA VAL A 138 3.98 4.44 -3.68
C VAL A 138 4.60 5.39 -4.70
N PRO A 139 4.74 6.68 -4.36
CA PRO A 139 5.41 7.63 -5.22
C PRO A 139 6.91 7.34 -5.33
N HIS A 140 7.45 7.60 -6.49
CA HIS A 140 8.89 7.57 -6.72
C HIS A 140 9.48 8.96 -6.49
N GLU A 141 10.25 9.10 -5.41
CA GLU A 141 10.84 10.37 -4.95
C GLU A 141 12.38 10.33 -5.02
N LEU A 142 12.95 9.58 -5.98
CA LEU A 142 14.40 9.49 -6.22
C LEU A 142 14.72 9.81 -7.68
N PHE A 143 15.98 10.13 -7.95
CA PHE A 143 16.54 10.35 -9.28
C PHE A 143 15.82 11.47 -10.06
N LEU A 144 15.58 11.28 -11.34
CA LEU A 144 14.93 12.29 -12.19
C LEU A 144 13.54 12.69 -11.71
N PRO A 145 12.65 11.78 -11.26
CA PRO A 145 11.37 12.18 -10.68
C PRO A 145 11.50 13.13 -9.49
N ALA A 146 12.48 12.91 -8.59
CA ALA A 146 12.74 13.81 -7.48
C ALA A 146 13.20 15.21 -7.96
N LEU A 147 14.06 15.26 -8.98
CA LEU A 147 14.54 16.51 -9.54
C LEU A 147 13.39 17.32 -10.15
N PHE A 148 12.59 16.72 -11.03
CA PHE A 148 11.46 17.40 -11.67
C PHE A 148 10.41 17.87 -10.66
N LYS A 149 9.98 17.00 -9.75
CA LYS A 149 9.04 17.37 -8.68
C LYS A 149 9.65 18.44 -7.75
N GLY A 150 10.93 18.31 -7.42
CA GLY A 150 11.66 19.23 -6.57
C GLY A 150 11.80 20.64 -7.16
N ILE A 151 12.16 20.75 -8.42
CA ILE A 151 12.22 22.05 -9.12
C ILE A 151 10.85 22.75 -9.05
N PHE A 152 9.77 22.02 -9.37
CA PHE A 152 8.42 22.58 -9.31
C PHE A 152 8.04 23.02 -7.88
N ARG A 153 8.43 22.25 -6.85
CA ARG A 153 8.19 22.60 -5.44
C ARG A 153 8.99 23.83 -5.02
N ILE A 154 10.24 23.96 -5.45
CA ILE A 154 11.11 25.14 -5.17
C ILE A 154 10.45 26.42 -5.68
N PHE A 155 9.87 26.42 -6.88
CA PHE A 155 9.16 27.60 -7.40
C PHE A 155 7.89 27.97 -6.63
N ARG A 156 7.22 26.99 -6.02
CA ARG A 156 5.94 27.25 -5.30
C ARG A 156 6.12 27.57 -3.83
N ARG A 157 7.10 26.94 -3.14
CA ARG A 157 7.24 27.01 -1.69
C ARG A 157 8.70 26.89 -1.23
N TYR A 158 9.55 27.73 -1.83
CA TYR A 158 10.97 27.76 -1.50
C TYR A 158 11.22 27.79 0.01
N GLY A 159 12.15 26.98 0.51
CA GLY A 159 12.49 26.87 1.93
C GLY A 159 11.72 25.79 2.70
N ALA A 160 10.64 25.21 2.15
CA ALA A 160 10.03 24.02 2.74
C ALA A 160 10.99 22.81 2.63
N PHE A 161 10.81 21.81 3.49
CA PHE A 161 11.68 20.63 3.53
C PHE A 161 11.86 19.96 2.14
N ASP A 162 10.78 19.78 1.40
CA ASP A 162 10.77 19.16 0.08
C ASP A 162 10.99 20.14 -1.10
N ALA A 163 11.22 21.41 -0.78
CA ALA A 163 11.59 22.49 -1.68
C ALA A 163 12.97 23.08 -1.33
N CYS A 164 13.73 22.41 -0.48
CA CYS A 164 15.12 22.72 -0.18
C CYS A 164 16.03 22.14 -1.26
N PHE A 165 16.85 22.98 -1.89
CA PHE A 165 17.75 22.56 -2.98
C PHE A 165 18.66 21.39 -2.59
N GLY A 166 19.26 21.42 -1.39
CA GLY A 166 20.11 20.33 -0.89
C GLY A 166 19.38 19.00 -0.77
N ASN A 167 18.14 19.01 -0.27
CA ASN A 167 17.31 17.82 -0.13
C ASN A 167 16.90 17.23 -1.50
N VAL A 168 16.54 18.11 -2.44
CA VAL A 168 16.20 17.71 -3.81
C VAL A 168 17.41 17.12 -4.52
N LEU A 169 18.60 17.75 -4.40
CA LEU A 169 19.82 17.24 -4.98
C LEU A 169 20.23 15.88 -4.36
N ALA A 170 20.11 15.75 -3.04
CA ALA A 170 20.37 14.49 -2.34
C ALA A 170 19.46 13.36 -2.83
N ALA A 171 18.16 13.63 -3.01
CA ALA A 171 17.21 12.67 -3.56
C ALA A 171 17.52 12.33 -5.04
N PHE A 172 17.90 13.34 -5.84
CA PHE A 172 18.30 13.13 -7.23
C PHE A 172 19.51 12.20 -7.37
N ILE A 173 20.52 12.30 -6.53
CA ILE A 173 21.67 11.38 -6.53
C ILE A 173 21.38 10.04 -5.84
N GLY A 174 20.12 9.77 -5.45
CA GLY A 174 19.69 8.53 -4.80
C GLY A 174 20.06 8.39 -3.32
N ARG A 175 20.38 9.51 -2.64
CA ARG A 175 20.70 9.61 -1.22
C ARG A 175 19.73 10.57 -0.51
N PRO A 176 18.43 10.25 -0.44
CA PRO A 176 17.44 11.16 0.10
C PRO A 176 17.69 11.43 1.59
N PRO A 177 17.19 12.56 2.13
CA PRO A 177 17.28 12.87 3.55
C PRO A 177 16.69 11.75 4.40
N LEU A 178 17.42 11.28 5.41
CA LEU A 178 16.99 10.19 6.29
C LEU A 178 15.96 10.64 7.32
N VAL A 179 16.02 11.90 7.75
CA VAL A 179 15.08 12.47 8.72
C VAL A 179 14.07 13.31 7.97
N ARG A 180 12.82 12.94 8.09
CA ARG A 180 11.67 13.63 7.49
C ARG A 180 10.82 14.25 8.57
N PRO A 181 10.22 15.44 8.34
CA PRO A 181 9.25 16.02 9.28
C PRO A 181 8.10 15.05 9.56
N VAL A 182 7.70 14.96 10.83
CA VAL A 182 6.56 14.16 11.27
C VAL A 182 5.53 15.10 11.85
N SER A 183 4.28 14.94 11.45
CA SER A 183 3.13 15.65 11.99
C SER A 183 2.09 14.63 12.45
N GLU A 184 1.03 15.09 13.07
CA GLU A 184 -0.11 14.29 13.48
C GLU A 184 -1.33 14.72 12.67
N ILE A 185 -1.96 13.76 11.95
CA ILE A 185 -3.13 14.03 11.10
C ILE A 185 -4.44 13.84 11.88
N ALA A 186 -4.43 12.97 12.88
CA ALA A 186 -5.48 12.73 13.85
C ALA A 186 -4.86 12.31 15.17
N PRO A 187 -5.55 12.35 16.32
CA PRO A 187 -4.99 11.95 17.60
C PRO A 187 -4.34 10.56 17.55
N GLY A 188 -3.03 10.51 17.82
CA GLY A 188 -2.23 9.28 17.76
C GLY A 188 -1.81 8.82 16.36
N VAL A 189 -2.25 9.46 15.27
CA VAL A 189 -1.91 9.10 13.89
C VAL A 189 -0.76 9.97 13.39
N ARG A 190 0.46 9.43 13.48
CA ARG A 190 1.69 10.11 13.04
C ARG A 190 1.88 9.96 11.53
N PHE A 191 2.32 11.05 10.87
CA PHE A 191 2.26 11.17 9.44
C PHE A 191 3.39 12.05 8.88
N HIS A 192 3.90 11.71 7.69
CA HIS A 192 4.78 12.56 6.91
C HIS A 192 3.97 13.24 5.79
N PHE A 193 3.85 14.56 5.80
CA PHE A 193 3.16 15.27 4.71
C PHE A 193 3.96 15.33 3.42
N GLU A 194 5.27 15.50 3.54
CA GLU A 194 6.14 15.60 2.37
C GLU A 194 6.59 14.22 1.92
N HIS A 195 6.52 13.97 0.60
CA HIS A 195 6.99 12.71 0.01
C HIS A 195 8.50 12.67 -0.15
N LEU A 196 9.18 13.83 -0.34
CA LEU A 196 10.63 13.88 -0.47
C LEU A 196 11.30 13.23 0.74
N GLY A 197 12.31 12.42 0.49
CA GLY A 197 12.96 11.63 1.53
C GLY A 197 12.40 10.21 1.67
N PHE A 198 11.26 9.91 1.05
CA PHE A 198 10.79 8.54 0.95
C PHE A 198 11.65 7.74 -0.04
N ASP A 199 12.10 6.58 0.41
CA ASP A 199 12.91 5.66 -0.40
C ASP A 199 12.18 4.32 -0.56
N TYR A 200 11.56 4.10 -1.72
CA TYR A 200 10.86 2.85 -2.03
C TYR A 200 11.75 1.61 -1.90
N ARG A 201 13.09 1.73 -2.04
CA ARG A 201 14.04 0.61 -1.87
C ARG A 201 14.12 0.17 -0.41
N SER A 202 13.89 1.09 0.53
CA SER A 202 13.77 0.76 1.95
C SER A 202 12.45 0.06 2.25
N LEU A 203 11.34 0.49 1.64
CA LEU A 203 10.06 -0.21 1.71
C LEU A 203 10.18 -1.61 1.12
N ASP A 204 10.80 -1.76 -0.06
CA ASP A 204 11.07 -3.05 -0.70
C ASP A 204 11.70 -4.06 0.28
N ARG A 205 12.78 -3.65 0.97
CA ARG A 205 13.44 -4.48 1.99
C ARG A 205 12.55 -4.82 3.19
N LEU A 206 11.64 -3.93 3.56
CA LEU A 206 10.68 -4.19 4.64
C LEU A 206 9.62 -5.20 4.21
N LEU A 207 9.07 -5.03 3.00
CA LEU A 207 8.06 -5.93 2.43
C LEU A 207 8.58 -7.36 2.32
N GLN A 208 9.83 -7.55 1.88
CA GLN A 208 10.45 -8.88 1.75
C GLN A 208 10.57 -9.67 3.05
N LYS A 209 10.38 -9.06 4.22
CA LYS A 209 10.38 -9.77 5.50
C LYS A 209 9.10 -10.60 5.73
N GLN A 210 8.00 -10.23 5.10
CA GLN A 210 6.69 -10.87 5.29
C GLN A 210 6.10 -11.38 3.98
N PHE A 211 6.57 -10.86 2.84
CA PHE A 211 6.00 -11.12 1.53
C PHE A 211 7.06 -11.55 0.53
N ARG A 212 6.66 -12.39 -0.41
CA ARG A 212 7.35 -12.60 -1.67
C ARG A 212 6.89 -11.52 -2.65
N ILE A 213 7.81 -10.73 -3.17
CA ILE A 213 7.52 -9.77 -4.25
C ILE A 213 7.51 -10.55 -5.56
N THR A 214 6.32 -10.75 -6.13
CA THR A 214 6.14 -11.52 -7.38
C THR A 214 6.29 -10.65 -8.61
N ASN A 215 5.97 -9.36 -8.49
CA ASN A 215 6.19 -8.39 -9.56
C ASN A 215 6.48 -7.00 -8.98
N ARG A 216 7.24 -6.21 -9.75
CA ARG A 216 7.46 -4.79 -9.51
C ARG A 216 7.40 -4.05 -10.83
N TRP A 217 6.59 -3.00 -10.89
CA TRP A 217 6.53 -2.17 -12.08
C TRP A 217 6.50 -0.69 -11.74
N PHE A 218 6.83 0.11 -12.73
CA PHE A 218 6.86 1.56 -12.64
C PHE A 218 5.79 2.14 -13.56
N SER A 219 5.17 3.25 -13.15
CA SER A 219 4.10 3.91 -13.88
C SER A 219 4.42 5.40 -14.04
N PRO A 220 3.99 6.03 -15.14
CA PRO A 220 3.08 5.56 -16.18
C PRO A 220 3.76 4.84 -17.36
N PHE A 221 5.08 4.79 -17.45
CA PHE A 221 5.84 4.25 -18.59
C PHE A 221 6.74 3.07 -18.17
N PRO A 222 6.20 1.84 -17.98
CA PRO A 222 6.93 0.72 -17.38
C PRO A 222 8.27 0.41 -18.08
N ILE A 223 8.35 0.58 -19.40
CA ILE A 223 9.56 0.32 -20.20
C ILE A 223 10.73 1.23 -19.81
N LEU A 224 10.45 2.44 -19.28
CA LEU A 224 11.48 3.42 -18.89
C LEU A 224 12.05 3.19 -17.49
N GLY A 225 11.59 2.14 -16.78
CA GLY A 225 12.08 1.76 -15.46
C GLY A 225 12.01 2.90 -14.43
N PRO A 226 12.86 2.89 -13.38
CA PRO A 226 12.79 3.86 -12.30
C PRO A 226 13.20 5.28 -12.69
N MET A 227 13.87 5.46 -13.83
CA MET A 227 14.48 6.77 -14.15
C MET A 227 13.44 7.84 -14.52
N LEU A 228 12.31 7.45 -15.15
CA LEU A 228 11.34 8.40 -15.71
C LEU A 228 9.90 8.17 -15.24
N ASN A 229 9.72 7.31 -14.24
CA ASN A 229 8.40 7.02 -13.69
C ASN A 229 8.21 7.68 -12.32
N SER A 230 7.00 8.16 -12.07
CA SER A 230 6.64 8.86 -10.83
C SER A 230 6.12 7.92 -9.74
N GLU A 231 5.83 6.66 -10.08
CA GLU A 231 5.18 5.68 -9.21
C GLU A 231 5.90 4.32 -9.28
N VAL A 232 5.85 3.59 -8.17
CA VAL A 232 6.34 2.21 -8.04
C VAL A 232 5.24 1.37 -7.43
N TYR A 233 4.99 0.20 -8.01
CA TYR A 233 4.04 -0.78 -7.51
C TYR A 233 4.73 -2.10 -7.20
N PHE A 234 4.24 -2.77 -6.17
CA PHE A 234 4.66 -4.09 -5.74
C PHE A 234 3.45 -5.02 -5.72
N LEU A 235 3.56 -6.16 -6.40
CA LEU A 235 2.63 -7.28 -6.23
C LEU A 235 3.27 -8.28 -5.27
N LEU A 236 2.54 -8.60 -4.22
CA LEU A 236 3.04 -9.31 -3.06
C LEU A 236 2.18 -10.55 -2.78
N GLU A 237 2.83 -11.65 -2.44
CA GLU A 237 2.18 -12.84 -1.89
C GLU A 237 2.71 -13.11 -0.47
N PRO A 238 1.85 -13.50 0.48
CA PRO A 238 2.29 -13.82 1.83
C PRO A 238 3.33 -14.93 1.85
N ILE A 239 4.40 -14.76 2.63
CA ILE A 239 5.32 -15.88 2.90
C ILE A 239 4.61 -16.84 3.84
N LYS A 240 4.31 -18.04 3.36
CA LYS A 240 3.71 -19.10 4.17
C LYS A 240 4.70 -19.52 5.26
N LYS A 241 4.35 -19.32 6.51
CA LYS A 241 5.13 -19.91 7.61
C LYS A 241 4.98 -21.43 7.53
N ILE A 242 6.05 -22.12 7.25
CA ILE A 242 6.09 -23.58 7.40
C ILE A 242 5.97 -23.86 8.91
N ILE A 243 4.78 -24.25 9.35
CA ILE A 243 4.59 -24.79 10.69
C ILE A 243 5.26 -26.16 10.64
N THR A 244 6.51 -26.23 11.06
CA THR A 244 7.17 -27.50 11.35
C THR A 244 6.45 -28.06 12.58
N VAL A 245 5.47 -28.92 12.35
CA VAL A 245 4.91 -29.77 13.41
C VAL A 245 6.04 -30.71 13.77
N ASN A 246 6.80 -30.39 14.83
CA ASN A 246 7.60 -31.36 15.52
C ASN A 246 6.64 -32.43 16.03
N ARG A 247 6.48 -33.51 15.30
CA ARG A 247 5.96 -34.74 15.88
C ARG A 247 7.01 -35.20 16.87
N ASP A 248 6.74 -34.96 18.14
CA ASP A 248 7.47 -35.63 19.20
C ASP A 248 7.34 -37.14 18.95
N ILE A 249 8.48 -37.76 18.60
CA ILE A 249 8.61 -39.20 18.40
C ILE A 249 8.75 -39.89 19.80
N SER A 250 8.04 -39.37 20.81
CA SER A 250 8.05 -39.93 22.15
C SER A 250 7.02 -41.06 22.39
N ASP A 251 6.13 -41.33 21.42
CA ASP A 251 5.08 -42.36 21.59
C ASP A 251 5.26 -43.59 20.69
N LEU A 252 6.48 -43.92 20.30
CA LEU A 252 6.78 -45.27 19.80
C LEU A 252 7.18 -46.18 20.99
N ASP A 253 6.15 -46.58 21.75
CA ASP A 253 6.27 -47.67 22.71
C ASP A 253 6.57 -48.97 21.92
N MET A 254 7.86 -49.34 21.90
CA MET A 254 8.35 -50.60 21.36
C MET A 254 7.98 -51.74 22.33
N GLY A 255 6.77 -52.18 22.23
CA GLY A 255 6.34 -53.42 22.88
C GLY A 255 7.19 -54.62 22.39
N CYS A 256 8.31 -54.85 23.08
CA CYS A 256 9.10 -56.07 22.92
C CYS A 256 8.34 -57.25 23.49
N LYS A 257 7.66 -58.04 22.63
CA LYS A 257 7.18 -59.36 22.99
C LYS A 257 8.35 -60.33 22.98
N THR A 258 8.84 -60.71 24.15
CA THR A 258 9.69 -61.89 24.35
C THR A 258 8.83 -63.14 24.18
N TYR A 259 9.15 -63.97 23.21
CA TYR A 259 8.70 -65.37 23.13
C TYR A 259 9.71 -66.24 23.83
N ASP A 260 9.33 -66.86 24.96
CA ASP A 260 10.04 -67.95 25.58
C ASP A 260 9.75 -69.24 24.82
N LEU A 261 10.84 -69.98 24.51
CA LEU A 261 10.82 -71.40 24.19
C LEU A 261 11.37 -72.19 25.34
#